data_5dbf6adae586d1e11d0a52648131da2c
#
_entry.id   5dbf6adae586d1e11d0a52648131da2c
#
_cell.length_a   1.000
_cell.length_b   1.000
_cell.length_c   1.000
_cell.angle_alpha   90.00
_cell.angle_beta   90.00
_cell.angle_gamma   90.00
#
_symmetry.space_group_name_H-M   'P 1'
#
loop_
_entity.id
_entity.type
_entity.pdbx_description
1 polymer ?
#
loop_
_entity_poly.entity_id
_entity_poly.type
_entity_poly.pdbx_seq_one_letter_code
_entity_poly.pdbx_strand_id
1 'polypeptide(L)'
;MKKFIPVFICVFLFSACQKSKQAKVNDLLEAENSFEKEKVNQMLSDNFMFYGTDTLIKDGYLSRIDSLKSIECQSLLLQIQDLDSIVKTEERVRSLVDSLLEVTPAIIQKKTYRFVDDKLVSITVDSTLNYEDYTKSLNEKYIPFAFYVKEQYDVDDGKEMVANIKKYLSEYASLPASDRKQYKKYAHLQGTYVSRDCPFYKELTFRGKKTVTIVDAFYAILGLSFATSYELDEDVIRISTDKSDLLLEIKDNQTLIGEGLARGTFIKEK
;
A
#
# COMPACT_ATOMS: atom_id res chain seq x y z
N MET A 1 2.11 -55.82 67.96
CA MET A 1 2.90 -54.86 67.29
C MET A 1 2.22 -54.46 65.96
N LYS A 2 1.47 -53.32 65.93
CA LYS A 2 0.79 -52.80 64.72
C LYS A 2 1.73 -51.88 64.03
N LYS A 3 2.11 -52.21 62.78
CA LYS A 3 2.97 -51.37 61.93
C LYS A 3 2.10 -50.30 61.26
N PHE A 4 2.30 -49.01 61.62
CA PHE A 4 1.76 -47.88 60.93
C PHE A 4 2.59 -47.65 59.64
N ILE A 5 1.94 -47.69 58.49
CA ILE A 5 2.48 -47.29 57.21
C ILE A 5 2.08 -45.82 56.99
N PRO A 6 2.97 -44.84 56.91
CA PRO A 6 2.59 -43.48 56.55
C PRO A 6 2.34 -43.42 55.02
N VAL A 7 1.08 -43.16 54.66
CA VAL A 7 0.71 -42.81 53.28
C VAL A 7 1.22 -41.42 52.97
N PHE A 8 2.30 -41.35 52.19
CA PHE A 8 2.84 -40.09 51.65
C PHE A 8 1.93 -39.66 50.51
N ILE A 9 0.99 -38.75 50.76
CA ILE A 9 0.20 -38.10 49.71
C ILE A 9 1.10 -37.07 49.04
N CYS A 10 1.69 -37.44 47.89
CA CYS A 10 2.33 -36.49 46.96
C CYS A 10 1.23 -35.65 46.30
N VAL A 11 0.93 -34.50 46.86
CA VAL A 11 0.15 -33.46 46.21
C VAL A 11 1.06 -32.89 45.10
N PHE A 12 0.96 -33.43 43.89
CA PHE A 12 1.49 -32.77 42.71
C PHE A 12 0.71 -31.48 42.50
N LEU A 13 1.28 -30.40 42.99
CA LEU A 13 0.88 -29.06 42.60
C LEU A 13 1.21 -28.92 41.10
N PHE A 14 0.24 -29.23 40.25
CA PHE A 14 0.23 -28.77 38.89
C PHE A 14 0.06 -27.24 38.95
N SER A 15 1.15 -26.50 39.23
CA SER A 15 1.23 -25.13 38.86
C SER A 15 1.26 -25.12 37.33
N ALA A 16 0.08 -25.04 36.72
CA ALA A 16 -0.04 -24.71 35.31
C ALA A 16 0.75 -23.41 35.14
N CYS A 17 1.89 -23.49 34.48
CA CYS A 17 2.76 -22.32 34.23
C CYS A 17 1.97 -21.40 33.32
N GLN A 18 1.25 -20.45 33.94
CA GLN A 18 0.46 -19.48 33.21
C GLN A 18 1.42 -18.63 32.38
N LYS A 19 1.27 -18.65 31.06
CA LYS A 19 2.11 -17.85 30.18
C LYS A 19 2.01 -16.38 30.56
N SER A 20 3.13 -15.69 30.62
CA SER A 20 3.14 -14.24 30.82
C SER A 20 2.35 -13.53 29.70
N LYS A 21 1.83 -12.35 29.96
CA LYS A 21 1.11 -11.57 28.94
C LYS A 21 2.00 -11.22 27.75
N GLN A 22 3.29 -10.98 27.98
CA GLN A 22 4.27 -10.83 26.90
C GLN A 22 4.35 -12.07 26.02
N ALA A 23 4.39 -13.27 26.62
CA ALA A 23 4.42 -14.51 25.84
C ALA A 23 3.14 -14.68 25.02
N LYS A 24 1.98 -14.28 25.56
CA LYS A 24 0.70 -14.31 24.82
C LYS A 24 0.68 -13.33 23.65
N VAL A 25 1.24 -12.14 23.80
CA VAL A 25 1.39 -11.18 22.69
C VAL A 25 2.31 -11.74 21.61
N ASN A 26 3.44 -12.36 21.99
CA ASN A 26 4.33 -13.00 21.03
C ASN A 26 3.62 -14.15 20.28
N ASP A 27 2.89 -15.02 21.00
CA ASP A 27 2.11 -16.12 20.39
C ASP A 27 1.04 -15.56 19.41
N LEU A 28 0.40 -14.44 19.76
CA LEU A 28 -0.57 -13.77 18.90
C LEU A 28 0.07 -13.25 17.64
N LEU A 29 1.17 -12.51 17.76
CA LEU A 29 1.91 -11.98 16.60
C LEU A 29 2.44 -13.08 15.70
N GLU A 30 2.91 -14.21 16.27
CA GLU A 30 3.30 -15.38 15.51
C GLU A 30 2.12 -15.98 14.73
N ALA A 31 0.95 -16.13 15.39
CA ALA A 31 -0.26 -16.63 14.77
C ALA A 31 -0.79 -15.69 13.67
N GLU A 32 -0.74 -14.37 13.89
CA GLU A 32 -1.10 -13.37 12.88
C GLU A 32 -0.15 -13.39 11.67
N ASN A 33 1.17 -13.43 11.92
CA ASN A 33 2.19 -13.49 10.87
C ASN A 33 2.15 -14.80 10.07
N SER A 34 1.64 -15.87 10.68
CA SER A 34 1.41 -17.16 10.03
C SER A 34 0.00 -17.29 9.44
N PHE A 35 -0.84 -16.27 9.59
CA PHE A 35 -2.24 -16.22 9.15
C PHE A 35 -3.11 -17.37 9.70
N GLU A 36 -2.82 -17.82 10.93
CA GLU A 36 -3.53 -18.90 11.63
C GLU A 36 -4.77 -18.37 12.35
N LYS A 37 -5.83 -18.11 11.58
CA LYS A 37 -7.07 -17.45 12.03
C LYS A 37 -7.72 -18.15 13.24
N GLU A 38 -7.75 -19.47 13.25
CA GLU A 38 -8.31 -20.27 14.35
C GLU A 38 -7.51 -20.11 15.64
N LYS A 39 -6.18 -20.06 15.54
CA LYS A 39 -5.29 -19.84 16.68
C LYS A 39 -5.47 -18.43 17.25
N VAL A 40 -5.55 -17.42 16.39
CA VAL A 40 -5.88 -16.05 16.80
C VAL A 40 -7.25 -16.02 17.49
N ASN A 41 -8.30 -16.63 16.90
CA ASN A 41 -9.64 -16.66 17.47
C ASN A 41 -9.69 -17.25 18.90
N GLN A 42 -8.90 -18.29 19.18
CA GLN A 42 -8.81 -18.92 20.49
C GLN A 42 -8.21 -17.98 21.56
N MET A 43 -7.40 -17.00 21.17
CA MET A 43 -6.75 -16.06 22.08
C MET A 43 -7.63 -14.85 22.41
N LEU A 44 -8.62 -14.55 21.56
CA LEU A 44 -9.51 -13.42 21.71
C LEU A 44 -10.70 -13.76 22.63
N SER A 45 -11.16 -12.77 23.40
CA SER A 45 -12.43 -12.84 24.11
C SER A 45 -13.62 -12.75 23.15
N ASP A 46 -14.82 -13.14 23.60
CA ASP A 46 -16.03 -13.00 22.76
C ASP A 46 -16.40 -11.54 22.50
N ASN A 47 -16.07 -10.65 23.45
CA ASN A 47 -16.30 -9.21 23.35
C ASN A 47 -15.03 -8.44 22.89
N PHE A 48 -14.16 -9.09 22.11
CA PHE A 48 -12.93 -8.47 21.64
C PHE A 48 -13.20 -7.28 20.73
N MET A 49 -12.39 -6.23 20.90
CA MET A 49 -12.42 -4.99 20.09
C MET A 49 -11.01 -4.62 19.61
N PHE A 50 -10.91 -4.28 18.36
CA PHE A 50 -9.70 -3.66 17.78
C PHE A 50 -9.99 -2.18 17.51
N TYR A 51 -9.12 -1.31 17.99
CA TYR A 51 -9.15 0.13 17.78
C TYR A 51 -7.94 0.57 16.97
N GLY A 52 -8.14 0.82 15.69
CA GLY A 52 -7.14 1.33 14.75
C GLY A 52 -7.69 2.49 13.95
N THR A 53 -7.40 2.56 12.67
CA THR A 53 -8.06 3.49 11.74
C THR A 53 -9.58 3.26 11.73
N ASP A 54 -9.96 1.96 11.77
CA ASP A 54 -11.34 1.52 11.93
C ASP A 54 -11.48 0.76 13.25
N THR A 55 -12.69 0.78 13.83
CA THR A 55 -13.03 -0.05 14.98
C THR A 55 -13.63 -1.36 14.48
N LEU A 56 -12.99 -2.48 14.85
CA LEU A 56 -13.44 -3.81 14.45
C LEU A 56 -13.84 -4.65 15.66
N ILE A 57 -14.98 -5.32 15.58
CA ILE A 57 -15.34 -6.43 16.48
C ILE A 57 -14.55 -7.69 16.09
N LYS A 58 -14.62 -8.72 16.92
CA LYS A 58 -13.90 -9.99 16.77
C LYS A 58 -13.95 -10.56 15.34
N ASP A 59 -15.14 -10.69 14.74
CA ASP A 59 -15.31 -11.25 13.41
C ASP A 59 -14.67 -10.40 12.32
N GLY A 60 -14.80 -9.08 12.44
CA GLY A 60 -14.14 -8.13 11.53
C GLY A 60 -12.62 -8.22 11.62
N TYR A 61 -12.09 -8.36 12.84
CA TYR A 61 -10.65 -8.54 13.04
C TYR A 61 -10.14 -9.85 12.46
N LEU A 62 -10.87 -10.95 12.64
CA LEU A 62 -10.53 -12.24 12.05
C LEU A 62 -10.61 -12.22 10.52
N SER A 63 -11.56 -11.49 9.94
CA SER A 63 -11.66 -11.31 8.49
C SER A 63 -10.50 -10.48 7.93
N ARG A 64 -9.96 -9.54 8.72
CA ARG A 64 -8.76 -8.77 8.36
C ARG A 64 -7.54 -9.67 8.14
N ILE A 65 -7.41 -10.80 8.86
CA ILE A 65 -6.29 -11.74 8.69
C ILE A 65 -6.24 -12.29 7.26
N ASP A 66 -7.40 -12.56 6.65
CA ASP A 66 -7.48 -13.01 5.25
C ASP A 66 -6.96 -11.94 4.28
N SER A 67 -7.26 -10.66 4.54
CA SER A 67 -6.75 -9.54 3.75
C SER A 67 -5.24 -9.37 3.93
N LEU A 68 -4.72 -9.48 5.16
CA LEU A 68 -3.28 -9.41 5.45
C LEU A 68 -2.52 -10.55 4.77
N LYS A 69 -3.12 -11.75 4.68
CA LYS A 69 -2.56 -12.91 3.98
C LYS A 69 -2.38 -12.64 2.48
N SER A 70 -3.35 -11.96 1.84
CA SER A 70 -3.28 -11.69 0.39
C SER A 70 -2.07 -10.84 0.00
N ILE A 71 -1.62 -9.96 0.90
CA ILE A 71 -0.46 -9.09 0.71
C ILE A 71 0.75 -9.49 1.57
N GLU A 72 0.71 -10.67 2.19
CA GLU A 72 1.77 -11.18 3.10
C GLU A 72 2.23 -10.12 4.12
N CYS A 73 1.25 -9.41 4.73
CA CYS A 73 1.56 -8.36 5.70
C CYS A 73 1.91 -8.96 7.06
N GLN A 74 3.06 -8.59 7.59
CA GLN A 74 3.61 -9.09 8.84
C GLN A 74 3.99 -7.96 9.78
N SER A 75 3.93 -8.23 11.09
CA SER A 75 4.40 -7.35 12.15
C SER A 75 5.64 -7.92 12.82
N LEU A 76 6.73 -7.16 12.81
CA LEU A 76 7.95 -7.50 13.55
C LEU A 76 7.97 -6.73 14.87
N LEU A 77 7.98 -7.44 15.98
CA LEU A 77 8.10 -6.85 17.31
C LEU A 77 9.48 -6.20 17.48
N LEU A 78 9.51 -4.91 17.79
CA LEU A 78 10.72 -4.13 18.09
C LEU A 78 10.93 -3.98 19.59
N GLN A 79 9.84 -3.67 20.33
CA GLN A 79 9.84 -3.49 21.76
C GLN A 79 8.57 -4.05 22.38
N ILE A 80 8.67 -4.52 23.62
CA ILE A 80 7.54 -5.02 24.40
C ILE A 80 7.72 -4.61 25.87
N GLN A 81 6.65 -4.10 26.48
CA GLN A 81 6.60 -3.69 27.87
C GLN A 81 5.34 -4.23 28.54
N ASP A 82 5.51 -4.97 29.62
CA ASP A 82 4.41 -5.47 30.46
C ASP A 82 4.09 -4.46 31.56
N LEU A 83 2.83 -4.05 31.65
CA LEU A 83 2.33 -3.08 32.61
C LEU A 83 1.09 -3.66 33.30
N ASP A 84 1.27 -4.78 33.98
CA ASP A 84 0.25 -5.49 34.75
C ASP A 84 -0.95 -5.98 33.90
N SER A 85 -2.02 -5.18 33.73
CA SER A 85 -3.21 -5.57 32.96
C SER A 85 -3.09 -5.32 31.43
N ILE A 86 -2.05 -4.63 31.01
CA ILE A 86 -1.79 -4.28 29.62
C ILE A 86 -0.37 -4.60 29.19
N VAL A 87 -0.19 -4.87 27.92
CA VAL A 87 1.14 -4.97 27.28
C VAL A 87 1.20 -3.92 26.18
N LYS A 88 2.28 -3.14 26.19
CA LYS A 88 2.58 -2.17 25.11
C LYS A 88 3.66 -2.71 24.21
N THR A 89 3.50 -2.48 22.89
CA THR A 89 4.47 -2.89 21.90
C THR A 89 4.85 -1.73 20.97
N GLU A 90 6.02 -1.84 20.36
CA GLU A 90 6.36 -1.17 19.11
C GLU A 90 6.58 -2.25 18.05
N GLU A 91 5.86 -2.14 16.93
CA GLU A 91 5.85 -3.15 15.88
C GLU A 91 6.13 -2.50 14.53
N ARG A 92 7.10 -3.05 13.80
CA ARG A 92 7.33 -2.67 12.40
C ARG A 92 6.40 -3.50 11.52
N VAL A 93 5.53 -2.82 10.79
CA VAL A 93 4.62 -3.44 9.83
C VAL A 93 5.24 -3.41 8.43
N ARG A 94 5.21 -4.53 7.73
CA ARG A 94 5.71 -4.65 6.37
C ARG A 94 4.89 -5.66 5.58
N SER A 95 4.60 -5.32 4.32
CA SER A 95 3.89 -6.18 3.38
C SER A 95 4.78 -6.63 2.22
N LEU A 96 4.29 -7.57 1.41
CA LEU A 96 4.91 -7.94 0.14
C LEU A 96 5.02 -6.73 -0.80
N VAL A 97 3.99 -5.86 -0.79
CA VAL A 97 3.99 -4.61 -1.57
C VAL A 97 5.19 -3.75 -1.18
N ASP A 98 5.39 -3.53 0.14
CA ASP A 98 6.51 -2.73 0.64
C ASP A 98 7.86 -3.32 0.26
N SER A 99 7.94 -4.65 0.28
CA SER A 99 9.18 -5.37 -0.01
C SER A 99 9.56 -5.32 -1.48
N LEU A 100 8.60 -5.60 -2.38
CA LEU A 100 8.85 -5.67 -3.82
C LEU A 100 8.91 -4.30 -4.50
N LEU A 101 8.21 -3.30 -3.95
CA LEU A 101 8.30 -1.91 -4.41
C LEU A 101 9.37 -1.10 -3.68
N GLU A 102 10.10 -1.69 -2.72
CA GLU A 102 11.16 -1.02 -1.95
C GLU A 102 10.66 0.23 -1.23
N VAL A 103 9.46 0.16 -0.61
CA VAL A 103 8.86 1.29 0.11
C VAL A 103 9.62 1.56 1.41
N THR A 104 10.03 2.80 1.62
CA THR A 104 10.76 3.24 2.81
C THR A 104 10.37 4.67 3.17
N PRO A 105 10.32 5.02 4.48
CA PRO A 105 10.55 4.17 5.65
C PRO A 105 9.40 3.20 5.90
N ALA A 106 9.64 2.14 6.69
CA ALA A 106 8.56 1.26 7.13
C ALA A 106 7.68 1.93 8.19
N ILE A 107 6.42 1.53 8.26
CA ILE A 107 5.50 1.93 9.33
C ILE A 107 5.91 1.28 10.65
N ILE A 108 5.89 2.05 11.74
CA ILE A 108 6.02 1.54 13.10
C ILE A 108 4.73 1.89 13.84
N GLN A 109 4.04 0.87 14.35
CA GLN A 109 2.83 1.02 15.16
C GLN A 109 3.16 0.81 16.63
N LYS A 110 2.71 1.73 17.48
CA LYS A 110 2.67 1.54 18.93
C LYS A 110 1.29 1.02 19.28
N LYS A 111 1.24 -0.12 19.97
CA LYS A 111 -0.02 -0.78 20.31
C LYS A 111 -0.12 -1.08 21.79
N THR A 112 -1.34 -1.06 22.29
CA THR A 112 -1.71 -1.51 23.64
C THR A 112 -2.62 -2.72 23.55
N TYR A 113 -2.21 -3.82 24.20
CA TYR A 113 -2.94 -5.08 24.32
C TYR A 113 -3.50 -5.17 25.73
N ARG A 114 -4.82 -5.33 25.87
CA ARG A 114 -5.49 -5.45 27.17
C ARG A 114 -6.01 -6.86 27.38
N PHE A 115 -5.68 -7.44 28.54
CA PHE A 115 -6.09 -8.77 28.93
C PHE A 115 -7.05 -8.75 30.11
N VAL A 116 -8.07 -9.64 30.11
CA VAL A 116 -8.96 -9.95 31.22
C VAL A 116 -9.10 -11.47 31.27
N ASP A 117 -8.93 -12.08 32.43
CA ASP A 117 -9.05 -13.54 32.63
C ASP A 117 -8.30 -14.34 31.55
N ASP A 118 -7.06 -13.95 31.29
CA ASP A 118 -6.16 -14.58 30.30
C ASP A 118 -6.56 -14.45 28.82
N LYS A 119 -7.68 -13.81 28.50
CA LYS A 119 -8.12 -13.52 27.15
C LYS A 119 -7.79 -12.09 26.76
N LEU A 120 -7.44 -11.90 25.50
CA LEU A 120 -7.24 -10.58 24.91
C LEU A 120 -8.62 -9.95 24.66
N VAL A 121 -8.89 -8.81 25.30
CA VAL A 121 -10.17 -8.09 25.17
C VAL A 121 -10.08 -6.91 24.23
N SER A 122 -8.89 -6.30 24.07
CA SER A 122 -8.71 -5.26 23.06
C SER A 122 -7.27 -5.12 22.62
N ILE A 123 -7.13 -4.63 21.38
CA ILE A 123 -5.89 -4.07 20.82
C ILE A 123 -6.21 -2.64 20.43
N THR A 124 -5.38 -1.70 20.85
CA THR A 124 -5.46 -0.30 20.44
C THR A 124 -4.17 0.10 19.72
N VAL A 125 -4.29 0.69 18.55
CA VAL A 125 -3.18 1.35 17.86
C VAL A 125 -3.09 2.76 18.40
N ASP A 126 -2.15 2.98 19.32
CA ASP A 126 -1.99 4.27 20.02
C ASP A 126 -1.40 5.35 19.10
N SER A 127 -0.47 4.96 18.23
CA SER A 127 0.14 5.86 17.24
C SER A 127 0.81 5.07 16.11
N THR A 128 0.97 5.76 14.98
CA THR A 128 1.68 5.24 13.81
C THR A 128 2.79 6.23 13.46
N LEU A 129 4.04 5.78 13.54
CA LEU A 129 5.21 6.58 13.19
C LEU A 129 5.54 6.40 11.70
N ASN A 130 6.17 7.40 11.12
CA ASN A 130 6.58 7.45 9.70
C ASN A 130 5.41 7.41 8.70
N TYR A 131 4.17 7.67 9.14
CA TYR A 131 2.99 7.50 8.29
C TYR A 131 3.03 8.38 7.02
N GLU A 132 3.37 9.65 7.15
CA GLU A 132 3.41 10.60 6.03
C GLU A 132 4.50 10.23 5.03
N ASP A 133 5.73 9.98 5.50
CA ASP A 133 6.86 9.60 4.65
C ASP A 133 6.62 8.26 3.96
N TYR A 134 6.06 7.28 4.70
CA TYR A 134 5.66 6.00 4.16
C TYR A 134 4.60 6.17 3.05
N THR A 135 3.54 6.93 3.31
CA THR A 135 2.44 7.14 2.36
C THR A 135 2.95 7.81 1.09
N LYS A 136 3.83 8.81 1.24
CA LYS A 136 4.48 9.46 0.10
C LYS A 136 5.31 8.47 -0.71
N SER A 137 6.18 7.71 -0.06
CA SER A 137 7.02 6.69 -0.71
C SER A 137 6.17 5.59 -1.37
N LEU A 138 5.12 5.12 -0.69
CA LEU A 138 4.19 4.13 -1.25
C LEU A 138 3.52 4.66 -2.52
N ASN A 139 2.98 5.86 -2.51
CA ASN A 139 2.32 6.45 -3.68
C ASN A 139 3.29 6.62 -4.86
N GLU A 140 4.51 7.11 -4.60
CA GLU A 140 5.55 7.26 -5.65
C GLU A 140 5.91 5.94 -6.32
N LYS A 141 5.84 4.82 -5.59
CA LYS A 141 6.18 3.49 -6.08
C LYS A 141 4.97 2.74 -6.65
N TYR A 142 3.81 2.90 -6.00
CA TYR A 142 2.59 2.18 -6.35
C TYR A 142 1.94 2.71 -7.63
N ILE A 143 1.95 4.01 -7.88
CA ILE A 143 1.35 4.61 -9.08
C ILE A 143 1.96 4.04 -10.37
N PRO A 144 3.30 3.97 -10.54
CA PRO A 144 3.91 3.34 -11.71
C PRO A 144 3.60 1.84 -11.83
N PHE A 145 3.52 1.13 -10.71
CA PHE A 145 3.12 -0.27 -10.68
C PHE A 145 1.66 -0.46 -11.12
N ALA A 146 0.74 0.33 -10.60
CA ALA A 146 -0.68 0.28 -10.99
C ALA A 146 -0.85 0.59 -12.48
N PHE A 147 -0.12 1.57 -13.00
CA PHE A 147 -0.08 1.88 -14.42
C PHE A 147 0.47 0.71 -15.25
N TYR A 148 1.53 0.03 -14.78
CA TYR A 148 2.04 -1.18 -15.42
C TYR A 148 0.95 -2.26 -15.51
N VAL A 149 0.26 -2.54 -14.40
CA VAL A 149 -0.80 -3.57 -14.36
C VAL A 149 -1.90 -3.24 -15.35
N LYS A 150 -2.37 -2.00 -15.38
CA LYS A 150 -3.37 -1.54 -16.33
C LYS A 150 -2.94 -1.75 -17.78
N GLU A 151 -1.73 -1.34 -18.15
CA GLU A 151 -1.21 -1.42 -19.52
C GLU A 151 -0.91 -2.84 -19.99
N GLN A 152 -0.54 -3.76 -19.08
CA GLN A 152 -0.17 -5.13 -19.45
C GLN A 152 -1.35 -6.11 -19.41
N TYR A 153 -2.33 -5.87 -18.51
CA TYR A 153 -3.38 -6.83 -18.22
C TYR A 153 -4.78 -6.27 -18.43
N ASP A 154 -4.91 -4.98 -18.79
CA ASP A 154 -6.19 -4.27 -18.92
C ASP A 154 -7.07 -4.37 -17.65
N VAL A 155 -6.42 -4.38 -16.48
CA VAL A 155 -7.09 -4.48 -15.19
C VAL A 155 -7.41 -3.08 -14.67
N ASP A 156 -8.68 -2.75 -14.61
CA ASP A 156 -9.21 -1.53 -13.98
C ASP A 156 -9.95 -1.83 -12.66
N ASP A 157 -10.27 -3.10 -12.37
CA ASP A 157 -10.97 -3.50 -11.13
C ASP A 157 -9.95 -3.76 -10.00
N GLY A 158 -10.10 -3.01 -8.91
CA GLY A 158 -9.29 -3.18 -7.70
C GLY A 158 -9.39 -4.57 -7.07
N LYS A 159 -10.50 -5.30 -7.23
CA LYS A 159 -10.66 -6.67 -6.73
C LYS A 159 -9.80 -7.65 -7.50
N GLU A 160 -9.79 -7.54 -8.82
CA GLU A 160 -8.95 -8.36 -9.68
C GLU A 160 -7.47 -8.08 -9.41
N MET A 161 -7.12 -6.81 -9.24
CA MET A 161 -5.77 -6.39 -8.88
C MET A 161 -5.31 -7.03 -7.58
N VAL A 162 -6.13 -6.99 -6.53
CA VAL A 162 -5.82 -7.60 -5.23
C VAL A 162 -5.71 -9.12 -5.33
N ALA A 163 -6.61 -9.78 -6.08
CA ALA A 163 -6.59 -11.23 -6.24
C ALA A 163 -5.29 -11.75 -6.91
N ASN A 164 -4.68 -10.95 -7.77
CA ASN A 164 -3.47 -11.31 -8.52
C ASN A 164 -2.24 -10.48 -8.12
N ILE A 165 -2.30 -9.71 -7.03
CA ILE A 165 -1.30 -8.71 -6.67
C ILE A 165 0.11 -9.30 -6.56
N LYS A 166 0.24 -10.49 -6.00
CA LYS A 166 1.53 -11.19 -5.85
C LYS A 166 2.19 -11.46 -7.20
N LYS A 167 1.42 -11.95 -8.17
CA LYS A 167 1.88 -12.19 -9.54
C LYS A 167 2.37 -10.88 -10.16
N TYR A 168 1.52 -9.86 -10.17
CA TYR A 168 1.81 -8.59 -10.81
C TYR A 168 3.01 -7.87 -10.18
N LEU A 169 3.13 -7.88 -8.85
CA LEU A 169 4.28 -7.30 -8.15
C LEU A 169 5.58 -8.04 -8.49
N SER A 170 5.56 -9.38 -8.52
CA SER A 170 6.75 -10.16 -8.83
C SER A 170 7.23 -9.91 -10.26
N GLU A 171 6.32 -9.83 -11.21
CA GLU A 171 6.63 -9.53 -12.59
C GLU A 171 7.15 -8.10 -12.76
N TYR A 172 6.48 -7.09 -12.14
CA TYR A 172 6.96 -5.71 -12.17
C TYR A 172 8.33 -5.55 -11.53
N ALA A 173 8.58 -6.18 -10.38
CA ALA A 173 9.86 -6.13 -9.70
C ALA A 173 10.99 -6.78 -10.51
N SER A 174 10.66 -7.78 -11.36
CA SER A 174 11.62 -8.44 -12.25
C SER A 174 11.98 -7.64 -13.50
N LEU A 175 11.24 -6.58 -13.81
CA LEU A 175 11.56 -5.72 -14.96
C LEU A 175 12.92 -5.05 -14.80
N PRO A 176 13.65 -4.82 -15.91
CA PRO A 176 14.84 -3.96 -15.91
C PRO A 176 14.54 -2.58 -15.29
N ALA A 177 15.55 -2.00 -14.63
CA ALA A 177 15.40 -0.68 -14.02
C ALA A 177 15.01 0.42 -15.04
N SER A 178 15.50 0.32 -16.28
CA SER A 178 15.12 1.18 -17.41
C SER A 178 13.62 1.16 -17.65
N ASP A 179 13.04 -0.03 -17.71
CA ASP A 179 11.62 -0.22 -18.01
C ASP A 179 10.74 0.29 -16.87
N ARG A 180 11.12 0.01 -15.61
CA ARG A 180 10.43 0.56 -14.44
C ARG A 180 10.48 2.10 -14.42
N LYS A 181 11.63 2.69 -14.80
CA LYS A 181 11.77 4.14 -14.94
C LYS A 181 10.86 4.68 -16.03
N GLN A 182 10.74 3.98 -17.16
CA GLN A 182 9.83 4.38 -18.24
C GLN A 182 8.36 4.32 -17.81
N TYR A 183 7.93 3.25 -17.11
CA TYR A 183 6.58 3.18 -16.55
C TYR A 183 6.29 4.33 -15.58
N LYS A 184 7.26 4.72 -14.77
CA LYS A 184 7.14 5.88 -13.88
C LYS A 184 6.88 7.17 -14.66
N LYS A 185 7.60 7.41 -15.77
CA LYS A 185 7.40 8.59 -16.63
C LYS A 185 5.99 8.60 -17.24
N TYR A 186 5.56 7.48 -17.83
CA TYR A 186 4.22 7.37 -18.40
C TYR A 186 3.13 7.57 -17.36
N ALA A 187 3.28 7.00 -16.17
CA ALA A 187 2.30 7.14 -15.09
C ALA A 187 2.17 8.60 -14.61
N HIS A 188 3.28 9.32 -14.51
CA HIS A 188 3.27 10.74 -14.16
C HIS A 188 2.71 11.63 -15.27
N LEU A 189 2.88 11.24 -16.54
CA LEU A 189 2.36 11.99 -17.68
C LEU A 189 0.83 11.94 -17.80
N GLN A 190 0.16 10.91 -17.27
CA GLN A 190 -1.30 10.76 -17.39
C GLN A 190 -2.05 11.98 -16.89
N GLY A 191 -3.15 12.35 -17.59
CA GLY A 191 -4.04 13.44 -17.22
C GLY A 191 -4.00 14.61 -18.19
N THR A 192 -4.66 15.69 -17.81
CA THR A 192 -4.87 16.89 -18.65
C THR A 192 -3.89 17.98 -18.31
N TYR A 193 -3.30 18.56 -19.32
CA TYR A 193 -2.39 19.71 -19.25
C TYR A 193 -2.98 20.88 -20.04
N VAL A 194 -3.07 22.03 -19.39
CA VAL A 194 -3.66 23.26 -19.98
C VAL A 194 -2.60 24.31 -20.17
N SER A 195 -2.63 24.98 -21.34
CA SER A 195 -1.79 26.13 -21.63
C SER A 195 -2.61 27.42 -21.79
N ARG A 196 -2.14 28.48 -21.13
CA ARG A 196 -2.68 29.82 -21.27
C ARG A 196 -1.87 30.70 -22.24
N ASP A 197 -0.62 30.36 -22.48
CA ASP A 197 0.35 31.10 -23.26
C ASP A 197 0.63 30.50 -24.64
N CYS A 198 0.27 29.23 -24.89
CA CYS A 198 0.35 28.64 -26.22
C CYS A 198 -0.74 29.22 -27.14
N PRO A 199 -0.38 29.80 -28.31
CA PRO A 199 -1.35 30.39 -29.20
C PRO A 199 -2.24 29.35 -29.91
N PHE A 200 -1.72 28.16 -30.21
CA PHE A 200 -2.38 27.18 -31.06
C PHE A 200 -3.03 26.03 -30.29
N TYR A 201 -2.44 25.58 -29.18
CA TYR A 201 -2.93 24.41 -28.43
C TYR A 201 -3.28 24.83 -27.02
N LYS A 202 -4.50 24.46 -26.59
CA LYS A 202 -5.06 24.86 -25.29
C LYS A 202 -4.99 23.76 -24.26
N GLU A 203 -5.17 22.52 -24.72
CA GLU A 203 -5.24 21.37 -23.83
C GLU A 203 -4.64 20.13 -24.47
N LEU A 204 -3.93 19.33 -23.67
CA LEU A 204 -3.36 18.04 -24.01
C LEU A 204 -3.76 17.04 -22.94
N THR A 205 -4.52 16.01 -23.27
CA THR A 205 -4.91 14.97 -22.34
C THR A 205 -4.25 13.64 -22.71
N PHE A 206 -3.29 13.19 -21.89
CA PHE A 206 -2.56 11.93 -22.10
C PHE A 206 -3.29 10.75 -21.47
N ARG A 207 -3.42 9.64 -22.24
CA ARG A 207 -4.07 8.40 -21.81
C ARG A 207 -3.27 7.19 -22.25
N GLY A 208 -2.84 6.35 -21.29
CA GLY A 208 -2.01 5.19 -21.58
C GLY A 208 -0.64 5.59 -22.16
N LYS A 209 -0.01 4.68 -22.90
CA LYS A 209 1.34 4.87 -23.47
C LYS A 209 1.36 5.53 -24.84
N LYS A 210 0.21 5.66 -25.51
CA LYS A 210 0.19 5.99 -26.94
C LYS A 210 -0.79 7.08 -27.34
N THR A 211 -1.77 7.41 -26.50
CA THR A 211 -2.88 8.28 -26.93
C THR A 211 -2.83 9.62 -26.24
N VAL A 212 -2.93 10.68 -27.00
CA VAL A 212 -3.15 12.04 -26.50
C VAL A 212 -4.36 12.65 -27.22
N THR A 213 -5.25 13.28 -26.45
CA THR A 213 -6.33 14.12 -26.98
C THR A 213 -5.88 15.56 -26.96
N ILE A 214 -6.05 16.27 -28.07
CA ILE A 214 -5.63 17.64 -28.26
C ILE A 214 -6.85 18.53 -28.45
N VAL A 215 -6.85 19.67 -27.77
CA VAL A 215 -7.76 20.78 -28.02
C VAL A 215 -6.92 21.94 -28.55
N ASP A 216 -7.03 22.24 -29.84
CA ASP A 216 -6.44 23.45 -30.41
C ASP A 216 -7.33 24.69 -30.19
N ALA A 217 -6.77 25.88 -30.44
CA ALA A 217 -7.48 27.13 -30.18
C ALA A 217 -8.71 27.31 -31.07
N PHE A 218 -8.74 26.72 -32.27
CA PHE A 218 -9.90 26.78 -33.18
C PHE A 218 -10.97 25.77 -32.74
N TYR A 219 -10.58 24.54 -32.44
CA TYR A 219 -11.49 23.48 -31.96
C TYR A 219 -12.06 23.79 -30.57
N ALA A 220 -11.33 24.50 -29.72
CA ALA A 220 -11.84 24.94 -28.41
C ALA A 220 -13.12 25.80 -28.54
N ILE A 221 -13.18 26.69 -29.55
CA ILE A 221 -14.37 27.52 -29.81
C ILE A 221 -15.57 26.69 -30.21
N LEU A 222 -15.34 25.56 -30.90
CA LEU A 222 -16.38 24.64 -31.38
C LEU A 222 -16.69 23.51 -30.37
N GLY A 223 -15.99 23.45 -29.23
CA GLY A 223 -16.10 22.36 -28.26
C GLY A 223 -15.59 21.01 -28.81
N LEU A 224 -14.68 21.03 -29.78
CA LEU A 224 -14.14 19.83 -30.43
C LEU A 224 -12.73 19.53 -29.93
N SER A 225 -12.38 18.25 -29.98
CA SER A 225 -11.04 17.73 -29.72
C SER A 225 -10.71 16.60 -30.70
N PHE A 226 -9.44 16.31 -30.91
CA PHE A 226 -9.02 15.17 -31.70
C PHE A 226 -7.99 14.34 -30.94
N ALA A 227 -8.04 13.02 -31.12
CA ALA A 227 -7.09 12.10 -30.54
C ALA A 227 -6.02 11.72 -31.57
N THR A 228 -4.79 11.61 -31.11
CA THR A 228 -3.65 11.17 -31.93
C THR A 228 -2.66 10.36 -31.08
N SER A 229 -1.60 9.89 -31.72
CA SER A 229 -0.55 9.15 -31.02
C SER A 229 0.55 10.08 -30.49
N TYR A 230 1.19 9.61 -29.42
CA TYR A 230 2.42 10.23 -28.93
C TYR A 230 3.49 9.17 -28.63
N GLU A 231 4.72 9.59 -28.67
CA GLU A 231 5.88 8.82 -28.26
C GLU A 231 6.64 9.59 -27.17
N LEU A 232 7.21 8.86 -26.23
CA LEU A 232 8.05 9.42 -25.17
C LEU A 232 9.47 8.90 -25.32
N ASP A 233 10.39 9.79 -25.66
CA ASP A 233 11.82 9.52 -25.72
C ASP A 233 12.53 10.34 -24.64
N GLU A 234 13.07 9.65 -23.65
CA GLU A 234 13.63 10.24 -22.43
C GLU A 234 12.65 11.22 -21.76
N ASP A 235 12.91 12.53 -21.84
CA ASP A 235 12.07 13.60 -21.28
C ASP A 235 11.37 14.43 -22.38
N VAL A 236 11.40 13.94 -23.64
CA VAL A 236 10.77 14.61 -24.78
C VAL A 236 9.56 13.81 -25.24
N ILE A 237 8.42 14.48 -25.32
CA ILE A 237 7.19 13.95 -25.88
C ILE A 237 7.09 14.42 -27.33
N ARG A 238 6.94 13.47 -28.24
CA ARG A 238 6.62 13.76 -29.65
C ARG A 238 5.16 13.39 -29.89
N ILE A 239 4.36 14.34 -30.34
CA ILE A 239 2.96 14.13 -30.69
C ILE A 239 2.83 14.28 -32.20
N SER A 240 2.37 13.24 -32.90
CA SER A 240 2.20 13.28 -34.35
C SER A 240 0.86 13.91 -34.70
N THR A 241 0.88 14.94 -35.56
CA THR A 241 -0.32 15.57 -36.11
C THR A 241 -0.27 15.59 -37.63
N ASP A 242 -1.41 15.83 -38.28
CA ASP A 242 -1.50 15.89 -39.75
C ASP A 242 -0.63 16.99 -40.37
N LYS A 243 -0.24 18.00 -39.58
CA LYS A 243 0.48 19.18 -40.06
C LYS A 243 1.97 19.14 -39.71
N SER A 244 2.29 18.65 -38.52
CA SER A 244 3.68 18.59 -38.01
C SER A 244 3.73 17.81 -36.70
N ASP A 245 4.90 17.35 -36.33
CA ASP A 245 5.13 16.84 -34.98
C ASP A 245 5.19 18.00 -33.98
N LEU A 246 4.53 17.84 -32.81
CA LEU A 246 4.69 18.72 -31.69
C LEU A 246 5.73 18.13 -30.75
N LEU A 247 6.66 18.94 -30.29
CA LEU A 247 7.67 18.56 -29.33
C LEU A 247 7.42 19.27 -28.00
N LEU A 248 7.39 18.48 -26.91
CA LEU A 248 7.25 18.99 -25.55
C LEU A 248 8.32 18.35 -24.65
N GLU A 249 8.98 19.14 -23.86
CA GLU A 249 9.90 18.69 -22.82
C GLU A 249 9.16 18.53 -21.49
N ILE A 250 9.38 17.42 -20.80
CA ILE A 250 8.90 17.19 -19.44
C ILE A 250 9.84 17.91 -18.48
N LYS A 251 9.44 19.08 -17.97
CA LYS A 251 10.21 19.82 -16.99
C LYS A 251 10.11 19.21 -15.59
N ASP A 252 8.91 18.79 -15.22
CA ASP A 252 8.60 18.11 -13.96
C ASP A 252 7.26 17.36 -14.06
N ASN A 253 6.78 16.77 -12.95
CA ASN A 253 5.54 15.99 -12.91
C ASN A 253 4.25 16.81 -13.18
N GLN A 254 4.35 18.14 -13.27
CA GLN A 254 3.21 19.03 -13.42
C GLN A 254 3.35 19.96 -14.65
N THR A 255 4.53 20.02 -15.27
CA THR A 255 4.85 21.05 -16.25
C THR A 255 5.49 20.46 -17.50
N LEU A 256 4.90 20.79 -18.65
CA LEU A 256 5.49 20.52 -19.97
C LEU A 256 5.84 21.86 -20.63
N ILE A 257 6.96 21.90 -21.35
CA ILE A 257 7.38 23.04 -22.13
C ILE A 257 7.33 22.67 -23.62
N GLY A 258 6.49 23.35 -24.37
CA GLY A 258 6.35 23.13 -25.81
C GLY A 258 7.30 24.01 -26.64
N GLU A 259 7.71 23.48 -27.78
CA GLU A 259 8.54 24.17 -28.79
C GLU A 259 7.79 24.32 -30.10
N GLY A 260 8.27 25.19 -30.98
CA GLY A 260 7.71 25.41 -32.30
C GLY A 260 6.24 25.85 -32.29
N LEU A 261 5.35 25.10 -32.91
CA LEU A 261 3.91 25.36 -32.92
C LEU A 261 3.26 25.11 -31.54
N ALA A 262 3.84 24.27 -30.72
CA ALA A 262 3.40 24.04 -29.34
C ALA A 262 4.05 25.00 -28.34
N ARG A 263 4.82 25.99 -28.78
CA ARG A 263 5.56 26.92 -27.92
C ARG A 263 4.65 27.48 -26.83
N GLY A 264 4.98 27.15 -25.56
CA GLY A 264 4.25 27.59 -24.39
C GLY A 264 4.46 26.62 -23.22
N THR A 265 3.88 26.99 -22.10
CA THR A 265 3.91 26.20 -20.87
C THR A 265 2.55 25.51 -20.65
N PHE A 266 2.58 24.21 -20.48
CA PHE A 266 1.38 23.41 -20.19
C PHE A 266 1.45 22.92 -18.76
N ILE A 267 0.44 23.26 -17.96
CA ILE A 267 0.37 22.91 -16.53
C ILE A 267 -0.71 21.84 -16.33
N LYS A 268 -0.38 20.81 -15.57
CA LYS A 268 -1.28 19.72 -15.25
C LYS A 268 -2.43 20.21 -14.37
N GLU A 269 -3.65 19.89 -14.79
CA GLU A 269 -4.84 20.10 -13.95
C GLU A 269 -4.85 19.13 -12.76
N LYS A 270 -5.40 19.59 -11.64
CA LYS A 270 -5.51 18.78 -10.40
C LYS A 270 -6.71 17.85 -10.44
#